data_4ccaa8a4094f29d71caa929c350de73e
#
_entry.id   4ccaa8a4094f29d71caa929c350de73e
#
_cell.length_a   1.000
_cell.length_b   1.000
_cell.length_c   1.000
_cell.angle_alpha   90.00
_cell.angle_beta   90.00
_cell.angle_gamma   90.00
#
_symmetry.space_group_name_H-M   'P 1'
#
loop_
_entity.id
_entity.type
_entity.pdbx_description
1 polymer ?
#
loop_
_entity_poly.entity_id
_entity_poly.type
_entity_poly.pdbx_seq_one_letter_code
_entity_poly.pdbx_strand_id
1 'polypeptide(L)'
;MKDFLRRKYSLALNQLIGLNLLPGRRPDVLLFDSASAASDIAFMLGGEWDGSNGVVMPSCDNVAVNTAAKLVGASWCYQGESTTVLARLAIDELLRRYAAGERNFANANLRCAFLSFQNLSQCNLSNVKLNLANLSGINFNGADLTSADLSDASLSGANLSQSNLHRTNLTRANLSQANLRGANLSKASLNDACLRQADLTGANLSQADLKGADLDQACLSGANLTGAKLTQGQLPS
;
A
#
# COMPACT_ATOMS: atom_id res chain seq x y z
N MET A 1 13.85 -13.11 23.77
CA MET A 1 13.81 -12.58 22.40
C MET A 1 15.19 -12.14 21.90
N LYS A 2 15.93 -11.26 22.62
CA LYS A 2 17.27 -10.79 22.22
C LYS A 2 18.29 -11.93 22.00
N ASP A 3 18.31 -12.96 22.83
CA ASP A 3 19.25 -14.09 22.71
C ASP A 3 18.89 -15.03 21.55
N PHE A 4 17.61 -15.15 21.21
CA PHE A 4 17.14 -15.89 20.05
C PHE A 4 17.58 -15.23 18.74
N LEU A 5 17.42 -13.91 18.62
CA LEU A 5 17.83 -13.15 17.45
C LEU A 5 19.38 -13.16 17.29
N ARG A 6 20.12 -13.03 18.40
CA ARG A 6 21.58 -13.17 18.37
C ARG A 6 22.01 -14.56 17.87
N ARG A 7 21.35 -15.63 18.26
CA ARG A 7 21.65 -16.99 17.77
C ARG A 7 21.25 -17.19 16.31
N LYS A 8 20.10 -16.63 15.90
CA LYS A 8 19.57 -16.76 14.53
C LYS A 8 20.42 -16.00 13.50
N TYR A 9 20.99 -14.86 13.88
CA TYR A 9 21.68 -13.94 12.95
C TYR A 9 23.13 -13.63 13.34
N SER A 10 23.78 -14.43 14.17
CA SER A 10 25.11 -14.13 14.75
C SER A 10 26.23 -13.84 13.73
N LEU A 11 26.23 -14.55 12.60
CA LEU A 11 27.20 -14.32 11.51
C LEU A 11 26.92 -13.03 10.73
N ALA A 12 25.66 -12.67 10.59
CA ALA A 12 25.21 -11.52 9.82
C ALA A 12 25.27 -10.21 10.62
N LEU A 13 25.03 -10.26 11.94
CA LEU A 13 25.22 -9.12 12.84
C LEU A 13 26.67 -8.60 12.82
N ASN A 14 27.65 -9.48 12.73
CA ASN A 14 29.06 -9.07 12.66
C ASN A 14 29.40 -8.30 11.37
N GLN A 15 28.66 -8.53 10.28
CA GLN A 15 28.82 -7.77 9.03
C GLN A 15 28.13 -6.39 9.09
N LEU A 16 27.08 -6.23 9.90
CA LEU A 16 26.34 -4.97 10.06
C LEU A 16 26.98 -4.01 11.07
N ILE A 17 27.72 -4.52 12.08
CA ILE A 17 28.39 -3.71 13.11
C ILE A 17 29.48 -2.78 12.54
N GLY A 18 29.97 -3.05 11.31
CA GLY A 18 30.95 -2.19 10.61
C GLY A 18 30.34 -1.05 9.78
N LEU A 19 29.02 -0.94 9.71
CA LEU A 19 28.36 0.11 8.93
C LEU A 19 28.21 1.36 9.80
N ASN A 20 28.94 2.43 9.44
CA ASN A 20 28.95 3.71 10.16
C ASN A 20 27.57 4.38 10.13
N LEU A 21 26.98 4.54 11.31
CA LEU A 21 25.87 5.46 11.52
C LEU A 21 26.38 6.90 11.40
N LEU A 22 25.87 7.67 10.46
CA LEU A 22 26.28 9.05 10.22
C LEU A 22 25.70 9.99 11.31
N PRO A 23 26.54 10.68 12.10
CA PRO A 23 26.04 11.62 13.12
C PRO A 23 25.46 12.89 12.48
N GLY A 24 24.33 13.37 12.99
CA GLY A 24 23.80 14.70 12.70
C GLY A 24 22.61 14.81 11.74
N ARG A 25 22.03 13.69 11.24
CA ARG A 25 20.76 13.70 10.52
C ARG A 25 19.55 13.55 11.46
N ARG A 26 18.38 14.06 11.01
CA ARG A 26 17.10 13.75 11.66
C ARG A 26 16.83 12.26 11.55
N PRO A 27 16.17 11.64 12.54
CA PRO A 27 15.85 10.22 12.48
C PRO A 27 14.97 9.91 11.27
N ASP A 28 15.33 8.88 10.53
CA ASP A 28 14.54 8.33 9.45
C ASP A 28 13.60 7.25 9.98
N VAL A 29 12.42 7.13 9.40
CA VAL A 29 11.52 6.01 9.64
C VAL A 29 11.46 5.13 8.41
N LEU A 30 11.67 3.85 8.62
CA LEU A 30 11.62 2.80 7.60
C LEU A 30 10.36 1.99 7.82
N LEU A 31 9.63 1.67 6.75
CA LEU A 31 8.43 0.84 6.80
C LEU A 31 8.71 -0.50 6.10
N PHE A 32 8.47 -1.58 6.81
CA PHE A 32 8.69 -2.94 6.35
C PHE A 32 7.37 -3.65 6.05
N ASP A 33 7.44 -4.77 5.34
CA ASP A 33 6.31 -5.59 4.94
C ASP A 33 5.68 -6.38 6.09
N SER A 34 6.31 -6.46 7.25
CA SER A 34 5.73 -7.08 8.44
C SER A 34 6.23 -6.47 9.75
N ALA A 35 5.38 -6.53 10.78
CA ALA A 35 5.75 -6.10 12.14
C ALA A 35 6.87 -6.96 12.74
N SER A 36 6.89 -8.26 12.44
CA SER A 36 7.95 -9.17 12.89
C SER A 36 9.29 -8.78 12.28
N ALA A 37 9.33 -8.52 10.96
CA ALA A 37 10.54 -8.09 10.28
C ALA A 37 11.00 -6.72 10.79
N ALA A 38 10.11 -5.77 11.01
CA ALA A 38 10.46 -4.46 11.56
C ALA A 38 11.09 -4.58 12.95
N SER A 39 10.56 -5.43 13.84
CA SER A 39 11.14 -5.70 15.16
C SER A 39 12.55 -6.28 15.07
N ASP A 40 12.76 -7.28 14.19
CA ASP A 40 14.06 -7.92 13.99
C ASP A 40 15.09 -6.92 13.41
N ILE A 41 14.67 -6.09 12.46
CA ILE A 41 15.51 -5.09 11.82
C ILE A 41 15.85 -3.95 12.78
N ALA A 42 14.89 -3.47 13.59
CA ALA A 42 15.16 -2.48 14.64
C ALA A 42 16.27 -2.98 15.59
N PHE A 43 16.19 -4.25 15.99
CA PHE A 43 17.24 -4.85 16.82
C PHE A 43 18.59 -4.93 16.11
N MET A 44 18.63 -5.35 14.83
CA MET A 44 19.86 -5.49 14.06
C MET A 44 20.57 -4.16 13.79
N LEU A 45 19.79 -3.11 13.49
CA LEU A 45 20.32 -1.80 13.09
C LEU A 45 20.40 -0.79 14.25
N GLY A 46 19.98 -1.19 15.47
CA GLY A 46 19.98 -0.29 16.64
C GLY A 46 18.90 0.80 16.55
N GLY A 47 17.84 0.55 15.80
CA GLY A 47 16.67 1.44 15.71
C GLY A 47 15.64 1.16 16.79
N GLU A 48 14.63 2.02 16.86
CA GLU A 48 13.47 1.84 17.73
C GLU A 48 12.28 1.34 16.92
N TRP A 49 11.70 0.20 17.33
CA TRP A 49 10.50 -0.34 16.72
C TRP A 49 9.27 0.40 17.22
N ASP A 50 8.40 0.83 16.30
CA ASP A 50 7.17 1.60 16.59
C ASP A 50 5.99 0.74 17.10
N GLY A 51 6.21 -0.57 17.29
CA GLY A 51 5.16 -1.51 17.69
C GLY A 51 4.34 -2.06 16.53
N SER A 52 4.61 -1.63 15.30
CA SER A 52 3.93 -2.06 14.08
C SER A 52 4.98 -2.42 13.01
N ASN A 53 4.86 -1.96 11.79
CA ASN A 53 5.82 -2.26 10.72
C ASN A 53 6.86 -1.15 10.49
N GLY A 54 7.01 -0.21 11.42
CA GLY A 54 7.95 0.91 11.35
C GLY A 54 9.16 0.72 12.25
N VAL A 55 10.30 1.22 11.79
CA VAL A 55 11.54 1.32 12.55
C VAL A 55 12.05 2.75 12.48
N VAL A 56 12.20 3.38 13.64
CA VAL A 56 12.81 4.72 13.77
C VAL A 56 14.33 4.55 13.87
N MET A 57 15.05 5.12 12.92
CA MET A 57 16.51 5.02 12.84
C MET A 57 17.16 6.37 13.09
N PRO A 58 18.18 6.48 13.94
CA PRO A 58 18.91 7.74 14.13
C PRO A 58 19.62 8.18 12.85
N SER A 59 20.14 7.26 12.08
CA SER A 59 20.54 7.34 10.66
C SER A 59 21.06 5.99 10.21
N CYS A 60 20.71 5.56 9.02
CA CYS A 60 21.35 4.41 8.39
C CYS A 60 21.42 4.59 6.87
N ASP A 61 22.36 3.92 6.23
CA ASP A 61 22.40 3.88 4.78
C ASP A 61 21.48 2.78 4.22
N ASN A 62 21.09 2.95 2.97
CA ASN A 62 20.21 1.99 2.29
C ASN A 62 20.86 0.61 2.13
N VAL A 63 22.19 0.51 2.18
CA VAL A 63 22.90 -0.78 2.05
C VAL A 63 22.70 -1.60 3.32
N ALA A 64 22.82 -0.97 4.50
CA ALA A 64 22.54 -1.62 5.78
C ALA A 64 21.10 -2.11 5.88
N VAL A 65 20.13 -1.25 5.49
CA VAL A 65 18.70 -1.58 5.49
C VAL A 65 18.39 -2.75 4.55
N ASN A 66 18.87 -2.68 3.31
CA ASN A 66 18.66 -3.74 2.33
C ASN A 66 19.28 -5.07 2.77
N THR A 67 20.47 -5.02 3.40
CA THR A 67 21.11 -6.21 3.92
C THR A 67 20.33 -6.82 5.07
N ALA A 68 19.88 -6.02 6.03
CA ALA A 68 19.05 -6.47 7.14
C ALA A 68 17.71 -7.04 6.66
N ALA A 69 17.01 -6.34 5.76
CA ALA A 69 15.75 -6.78 5.18
C ALA A 69 15.91 -8.14 4.46
N LYS A 70 16.94 -8.29 3.64
CA LYS A 70 17.24 -9.55 2.94
C LYS A 70 17.48 -10.72 3.89
N LEU A 71 18.13 -10.47 5.05
CA LEU A 71 18.40 -11.50 6.06
C LEU A 71 17.13 -12.03 6.73
N VAL A 72 16.13 -11.19 6.91
CA VAL A 72 14.84 -11.59 7.51
C VAL A 72 13.79 -11.96 6.46
N GLY A 73 14.15 -11.90 5.16
CA GLY A 73 13.23 -12.18 4.06
C GLY A 73 12.12 -11.13 3.92
N ALA A 74 12.44 -9.88 4.27
CA ALA A 74 11.49 -8.78 4.23
C ALA A 74 11.79 -7.79 3.10
N SER A 75 10.78 -6.99 2.74
CA SER A 75 10.91 -5.82 1.88
C SER A 75 10.59 -4.56 2.68
N TRP A 76 11.20 -3.44 2.32
CA TRP A 76 10.85 -2.14 2.87
C TRP A 76 10.38 -1.20 1.76
N CYS A 77 9.43 -0.35 2.09
CA CYS A 77 8.71 0.40 1.07
C CYS A 77 8.80 1.91 1.25
N TYR A 78 9.30 2.40 2.37
CA TYR A 78 9.33 3.83 2.63
C TYR A 78 10.46 4.21 3.57
N GLN A 79 11.12 5.33 3.22
CA GLN A 79 12.05 6.06 4.07
C GLN A 79 11.62 7.53 4.10
N GLY A 80 11.53 8.13 5.29
CA GLY A 80 11.14 9.53 5.43
C GLY A 80 11.30 10.07 6.82
N GLU A 81 11.05 11.37 6.98
CA GLU A 81 11.17 12.03 8.29
C GLU A 81 10.18 11.43 9.30
N SER A 82 10.65 11.21 10.52
CA SER A 82 9.87 10.62 11.62
C SER A 82 8.54 11.34 11.90
N THR A 83 8.51 12.66 11.75
CA THR A 83 7.30 13.46 11.94
C THR A 83 6.17 13.12 10.95
N THR A 84 6.51 12.73 9.72
CA THR A 84 5.53 12.36 8.69
C THR A 84 4.95 10.97 8.94
N VAL A 85 5.72 10.07 9.53
CA VAL A 85 5.32 8.68 9.78
C VAL A 85 4.61 8.50 11.12
N LEU A 86 4.97 9.29 12.14
CA LEU A 86 4.25 9.31 13.43
C LEU A 86 2.78 9.78 13.29
N ALA A 87 2.46 10.52 12.21
CA ALA A 87 1.07 10.87 11.88
C ALA A 87 0.29 9.73 11.19
N ARG A 88 0.90 8.55 11.06
CA ARG A 88 0.26 7.37 10.45
C ARG A 88 -0.75 6.76 11.43
N LEU A 89 -1.93 6.44 10.92
CA LEU A 89 -2.89 5.65 11.68
C LEU A 89 -2.38 4.19 11.78
N ALA A 90 -2.19 3.72 13.00
CA ALA A 90 -1.84 2.32 13.21
C ALA A 90 -2.95 1.38 12.72
N ILE A 91 -2.58 0.28 12.07
CA ILE A 91 -3.54 -0.67 11.48
C ILE A 91 -4.47 -1.24 12.55
N ASP A 92 -3.91 -1.64 13.70
CA ASP A 92 -4.70 -2.20 14.80
C ASP A 92 -5.72 -1.19 15.33
N GLU A 93 -5.37 0.08 15.38
CA GLU A 93 -6.27 1.17 15.75
C GLU A 93 -7.39 1.34 14.73
N LEU A 94 -7.05 1.36 13.42
CA LEU A 94 -8.04 1.41 12.35
C LEU A 94 -9.05 0.26 12.46
N LEU A 95 -8.56 -0.96 12.60
CA LEU A 95 -9.41 -2.16 12.66
C LEU A 95 -10.25 -2.18 13.94
N ARG A 96 -9.71 -1.74 15.07
CA ARG A 96 -10.46 -1.62 16.32
C ARG A 96 -11.58 -0.58 16.21
N ARG A 97 -11.31 0.58 15.63
CA ARG A 97 -12.31 1.64 15.40
C ARG A 97 -13.38 1.17 14.42
N TYR A 98 -12.99 0.48 13.35
CA TYR A 98 -13.95 -0.13 12.42
C TYR A 98 -14.86 -1.15 13.12
N ALA A 99 -14.31 -2.05 13.95
CA ALA A 99 -15.06 -3.02 14.72
C ALA A 99 -16.02 -2.35 15.73
N ALA A 100 -15.66 -1.19 16.27
CA ALA A 100 -16.50 -0.36 17.13
C ALA A 100 -17.61 0.39 16.37
N GLY A 101 -17.73 0.20 15.05
CA GLY A 101 -18.76 0.80 14.22
C GLY A 101 -18.36 2.11 13.56
N GLU A 102 -17.14 2.60 13.75
CA GLU A 102 -16.67 3.78 13.05
C GLU A 102 -16.47 3.49 11.55
N ARG A 103 -16.86 4.46 10.71
CA ARG A 103 -16.78 4.34 9.24
C ARG A 103 -16.07 5.54 8.60
N ASN A 104 -15.70 6.55 9.38
CA ASN A 104 -15.05 7.74 8.84
C ASN A 104 -13.55 7.72 9.12
N PHE A 105 -12.77 7.44 8.08
CA PHE A 105 -11.31 7.42 8.09
C PHE A 105 -10.74 8.35 7.01
N ALA A 106 -11.50 9.39 6.64
CA ALA A 106 -11.07 10.37 5.65
C ALA A 106 -9.74 11.00 6.04
N ASN A 107 -8.88 11.27 5.04
CA ASN A 107 -7.55 11.84 5.19
C ASN A 107 -6.55 11.00 6.02
N ALA A 108 -6.89 9.76 6.40
CA ALA A 108 -5.97 8.91 7.15
C ALA A 108 -4.67 8.64 6.35
N ASN A 109 -3.55 8.59 7.07
CA ASN A 109 -2.29 8.18 6.49
C ASN A 109 -2.06 6.69 6.77
N LEU A 110 -2.26 5.87 5.74
CA LEU A 110 -2.15 4.40 5.74
C LEU A 110 -1.13 3.92 4.70
N ARG A 111 -0.12 4.76 4.40
CA ARG A 111 0.95 4.38 3.46
C ARG A 111 1.62 3.09 3.89
N CYS A 112 1.93 2.21 2.93
CA CYS A 112 2.52 0.91 3.15
C CYS A 112 1.76 0.01 4.15
N ALA A 113 0.46 0.27 4.38
CA ALA A 113 -0.34 -0.52 5.32
C ALA A 113 -0.49 -1.97 4.83
N PHE A 114 -0.49 -2.92 5.77
CA PHE A 114 -0.80 -4.33 5.54
C PHE A 114 -2.26 -4.58 5.92
N LEU A 115 -3.16 -4.49 4.95
CA LEU A 115 -4.61 -4.63 5.11
C LEU A 115 -5.18 -5.75 4.22
N SER A 116 -4.33 -6.69 3.78
CA SER A 116 -4.78 -7.82 2.96
C SER A 116 -5.89 -8.61 3.67
N PHE A 117 -6.93 -8.95 2.90
CA PHE A 117 -8.12 -9.70 3.34
C PHE A 117 -8.93 -9.03 4.47
N GLN A 118 -8.66 -7.77 4.82
CA GLN A 118 -9.45 -7.04 5.80
C GLN A 118 -10.76 -6.54 5.21
N ASN A 119 -11.73 -6.26 6.09
CA ASN A 119 -13.00 -5.67 5.71
C ASN A 119 -13.04 -4.19 6.12
N LEU A 120 -13.15 -3.30 5.15
CA LEU A 120 -13.34 -1.86 5.29
C LEU A 120 -14.49 -1.38 4.37
N SER A 121 -15.48 -2.25 4.16
CA SER A 121 -16.66 -1.91 3.35
C SER A 121 -17.43 -0.74 3.96
N GLN A 122 -18.09 0.04 3.09
CA GLN A 122 -18.93 1.18 3.47
C GLN A 122 -18.20 2.29 4.26
N CYS A 123 -16.87 2.32 4.23
CA CYS A 123 -16.08 3.35 4.90
C CYS A 123 -15.95 4.60 4.04
N ASN A 124 -15.94 5.75 4.71
CA ASN A 124 -15.40 6.98 4.14
C ASN A 124 -13.86 6.97 4.28
N LEU A 125 -13.18 6.78 3.16
CA LEU A 125 -11.73 6.77 2.98
C LEU A 125 -11.31 7.88 1.99
N SER A 126 -12.11 8.94 1.87
CA SER A 126 -11.80 10.06 0.98
C SER A 126 -10.46 10.70 1.35
N ASN A 127 -9.66 11.03 0.33
CA ASN A 127 -8.30 11.58 0.45
C ASN A 127 -7.33 10.72 1.30
N VAL A 128 -7.63 9.45 1.55
CA VAL A 128 -6.73 8.55 2.30
C VAL A 128 -5.43 8.34 1.51
N LYS A 129 -4.31 8.23 2.23
CA LYS A 129 -3.03 7.84 1.65
C LYS A 129 -2.81 6.35 1.87
N LEU A 130 -2.92 5.55 0.81
CA LEU A 130 -2.75 4.09 0.77
C LEU A 130 -1.70 3.66 -0.25
N ASN A 131 -0.88 4.61 -0.72
CA ASN A 131 0.16 4.28 -1.69
C ASN A 131 1.16 3.28 -1.10
N LEU A 132 1.61 2.34 -1.97
CA LEU A 132 2.48 1.21 -1.62
C LEU A 132 1.84 0.22 -0.61
N ALA A 133 0.56 0.32 -0.29
CA ALA A 133 -0.10 -0.59 0.66
C ALA A 133 -0.35 -1.98 0.04
N ASN A 134 -0.32 -3.01 0.89
CA ASN A 134 -0.81 -4.34 0.54
C ASN A 134 -2.30 -4.45 0.91
N LEU A 135 -3.14 -4.40 -0.11
CA LEU A 135 -4.60 -4.44 -0.06
C LEU A 135 -5.15 -5.68 -0.80
N SER A 136 -4.32 -6.70 -1.00
CA SER A 136 -4.73 -7.90 -1.72
C SER A 136 -5.93 -8.55 -1.05
N GLY A 137 -6.98 -8.83 -1.80
CA GLY A 137 -8.21 -9.43 -1.30
C GLY A 137 -9.01 -8.57 -0.29
N ILE A 138 -8.68 -7.29 -0.13
CA ILE A 138 -9.42 -6.39 0.79
C ILE A 138 -10.87 -6.22 0.33
N ASN A 139 -11.78 -6.04 1.27
CA ASN A 139 -13.17 -5.68 0.98
C ASN A 139 -13.40 -4.17 1.17
N PHE A 140 -13.50 -3.45 0.06
CA PHE A 140 -13.87 -2.03 -0.05
C PHE A 140 -15.25 -1.85 -0.71
N ASN A 141 -16.11 -2.87 -0.67
CA ASN A 141 -17.45 -2.76 -1.26
C ASN A 141 -18.18 -1.51 -0.72
N GLY A 142 -18.68 -0.66 -1.63
CA GLY A 142 -19.37 0.57 -1.31
C GLY A 142 -18.58 1.62 -0.53
N ALA A 143 -17.26 1.49 -0.41
CA ALA A 143 -16.42 2.49 0.25
C ALA A 143 -16.28 3.76 -0.60
N ASP A 144 -16.15 4.91 0.05
CA ASP A 144 -15.78 6.16 -0.59
C ASP A 144 -14.25 6.35 -0.55
N LEU A 145 -13.61 6.19 -1.70
CA LEU A 145 -12.18 6.37 -1.94
C LEU A 145 -11.91 7.61 -2.81
N THR A 146 -12.85 8.58 -2.83
CA THR A 146 -12.72 9.80 -3.62
C THR A 146 -11.38 10.50 -3.34
N SER A 147 -10.64 10.80 -4.40
CA SER A 147 -9.32 11.48 -4.34
C SER A 147 -8.29 10.76 -3.47
N ALA A 148 -8.47 9.48 -3.16
CA ALA A 148 -7.48 8.67 -2.44
C ALA A 148 -6.20 8.48 -3.28
N ASP A 149 -5.06 8.30 -2.60
CA ASP A 149 -3.81 7.89 -3.24
C ASP A 149 -3.58 6.39 -3.00
N LEU A 150 -3.77 5.60 -4.05
CA LEU A 150 -3.57 4.16 -4.13
C LEU A 150 -2.43 3.79 -5.10
N SER A 151 -1.56 4.77 -5.42
CA SER A 151 -0.44 4.53 -6.34
C SER A 151 0.47 3.42 -5.82
N ASP A 152 0.93 2.55 -6.74
CA ASP A 152 1.79 1.41 -6.44
C ASP A 152 1.21 0.41 -5.41
N ALA A 153 -0.09 0.49 -5.06
CA ALA A 153 -0.72 -0.44 -4.12
C ALA A 153 -1.01 -1.80 -4.76
N SER A 154 -0.96 -2.87 -3.95
CA SER A 154 -1.41 -4.20 -4.34
C SER A 154 -2.89 -4.38 -3.98
N LEU A 155 -3.77 -4.40 -4.98
CA LEU A 155 -5.22 -4.59 -4.88
C LEU A 155 -5.67 -5.89 -5.58
N SER A 156 -4.76 -6.83 -5.77
CA SER A 156 -5.07 -8.09 -6.45
C SER A 156 -6.20 -8.82 -5.74
N GLY A 157 -7.24 -9.21 -6.49
CA GLY A 157 -8.43 -9.88 -5.97
C GLY A 157 -9.28 -9.03 -5.01
N ALA A 158 -9.03 -7.73 -4.88
CA ALA A 158 -9.81 -6.85 -4.01
C ALA A 158 -11.27 -6.72 -4.45
N ASN A 159 -12.18 -6.58 -3.50
CA ASN A 159 -13.58 -6.25 -3.76
C ASN A 159 -13.80 -4.73 -3.65
N LEU A 160 -13.87 -4.08 -4.79
CA LEU A 160 -14.13 -2.64 -4.97
C LEU A 160 -15.51 -2.40 -5.60
N SER A 161 -16.41 -3.40 -5.57
CA SER A 161 -17.73 -3.25 -6.18
C SER A 161 -18.51 -2.12 -5.53
N GLN A 162 -19.22 -1.33 -6.37
CA GLN A 162 -20.03 -0.18 -5.95
C GLN A 162 -19.24 0.92 -5.19
N SER A 163 -17.91 0.87 -5.15
CA SER A 163 -17.10 1.88 -4.50
C SER A 163 -17.01 3.17 -5.31
N ASN A 164 -16.77 4.28 -4.62
CA ASN A 164 -16.54 5.57 -5.26
C ASN A 164 -15.01 5.84 -5.33
N LEU A 165 -14.45 5.67 -6.52
CA LEU A 165 -13.04 5.89 -6.87
C LEU A 165 -12.88 7.18 -7.71
N HIS A 166 -13.80 8.15 -7.59
CA HIS A 166 -13.73 9.40 -8.34
C HIS A 166 -12.41 10.13 -8.04
N ARG A 167 -11.65 10.49 -9.09
CA ARG A 167 -10.34 11.17 -9.00
C ARG A 167 -9.27 10.41 -8.17
N THR A 168 -9.44 9.14 -7.92
CA THR A 168 -8.45 8.33 -7.20
C THR A 168 -7.19 8.16 -8.04
N ASN A 169 -6.02 8.24 -7.42
CA ASN A 169 -4.75 7.89 -8.02
C ASN A 169 -4.48 6.40 -7.86
N LEU A 170 -4.57 5.65 -8.97
CA LEU A 170 -4.30 4.21 -9.08
C LEU A 170 -3.10 3.94 -10.01
N THR A 171 -2.24 4.94 -10.21
CA THR A 171 -1.06 4.82 -11.08
C THR A 171 -0.19 3.65 -10.61
N ARG A 172 0.13 2.72 -11.53
CA ARG A 172 0.91 1.48 -11.29
C ARG A 172 0.33 0.55 -10.22
N ALA A 173 -0.94 0.72 -9.80
CA ALA A 173 -1.58 -0.19 -8.87
C ALA A 173 -1.80 -1.57 -9.53
N ASN A 174 -1.68 -2.64 -8.75
CA ASN A 174 -2.05 -3.98 -9.18
C ASN A 174 -3.50 -4.27 -8.80
N LEU A 175 -4.40 -4.20 -9.78
CA LEU A 175 -5.84 -4.50 -9.70
C LEU A 175 -6.19 -5.84 -10.37
N SER A 176 -5.22 -6.73 -10.57
CA SER A 176 -5.48 -8.02 -11.21
C SER A 176 -6.55 -8.79 -10.45
N GLN A 177 -7.52 -9.36 -11.19
CA GLN A 177 -8.65 -10.11 -10.64
C GLN A 177 -9.54 -9.31 -9.66
N ALA A 178 -9.41 -7.99 -9.59
CA ALA A 178 -10.25 -7.16 -8.72
C ALA A 178 -11.70 -7.10 -9.22
N ASN A 179 -12.65 -7.10 -8.29
CA ASN A 179 -14.04 -6.86 -8.58
C ASN A 179 -14.34 -5.35 -8.49
N LEU A 180 -14.53 -4.72 -9.64
CA LEU A 180 -14.83 -3.28 -9.82
C LEU A 180 -16.26 -3.06 -10.36
N ARG A 181 -17.15 -4.05 -10.23
CA ARG A 181 -18.52 -3.97 -10.75
C ARG A 181 -19.26 -2.76 -10.22
N GLY A 182 -19.76 -1.92 -11.13
CA GLY A 182 -20.50 -0.71 -10.80
C GLY A 182 -19.70 0.35 -10.04
N ALA A 183 -18.38 0.23 -9.93
CA ALA A 183 -17.53 1.23 -9.30
C ALA A 183 -17.50 2.54 -10.09
N ASN A 184 -17.37 3.67 -9.40
CA ASN A 184 -17.21 4.98 -10.02
C ASN A 184 -15.71 5.34 -10.11
N LEU A 185 -15.10 5.10 -11.26
CA LEU A 185 -13.69 5.42 -11.58
C LEU A 185 -13.57 6.71 -12.40
N SER A 186 -14.62 7.54 -12.42
CA SER A 186 -14.58 8.75 -13.26
C SER A 186 -13.43 9.68 -12.86
N LYS A 187 -12.66 10.12 -13.85
CA LYS A 187 -11.45 10.95 -13.69
C LYS A 187 -10.32 10.30 -12.87
N ALA A 188 -10.38 9.00 -12.58
CA ALA A 188 -9.29 8.29 -11.92
C ALA A 188 -8.04 8.24 -12.81
N SER A 189 -6.85 8.22 -12.20
CA SER A 189 -5.59 7.95 -12.86
C SER A 189 -5.27 6.46 -12.73
N LEU A 190 -5.28 5.74 -13.84
CA LEU A 190 -4.99 4.32 -13.95
C LEU A 190 -3.76 4.06 -14.83
N ASN A 191 -2.88 5.08 -14.97
CA ASN A 191 -1.69 4.96 -15.82
C ASN A 191 -0.81 3.80 -15.34
N ASP A 192 -0.45 2.92 -16.29
CA ASP A 192 0.38 1.73 -16.04
C ASP A 192 -0.20 0.76 -14.97
N ALA A 193 -1.48 0.85 -14.64
CA ALA A 193 -2.12 -0.08 -13.70
C ALA A 193 -2.32 -1.46 -14.34
N CYS A 194 -2.20 -2.54 -13.54
CA CYS A 194 -2.52 -3.88 -13.97
C CYS A 194 -4.00 -4.20 -13.64
N LEU A 195 -4.84 -4.31 -14.67
CA LEU A 195 -6.26 -4.66 -14.59
C LEU A 195 -6.56 -6.05 -15.21
N ARG A 196 -5.55 -6.90 -15.31
CA ARG A 196 -5.71 -8.25 -15.88
C ARG A 196 -6.81 -9.01 -15.17
N GLN A 197 -7.76 -9.57 -15.95
CA GLN A 197 -8.88 -10.34 -15.42
C GLN A 197 -9.77 -9.59 -14.42
N ALA A 198 -9.68 -8.25 -14.35
CA ALA A 198 -10.55 -7.45 -13.49
C ALA A 198 -11.99 -7.41 -14.04
N ASP A 199 -12.97 -7.40 -13.15
CA ASP A 199 -14.38 -7.24 -13.53
C ASP A 199 -14.80 -5.78 -13.39
N LEU A 200 -14.87 -5.07 -14.50
CA LEU A 200 -15.31 -3.67 -14.64
C LEU A 200 -16.75 -3.57 -15.16
N THR A 201 -17.54 -4.63 -15.04
CA THR A 201 -18.93 -4.65 -15.54
C THR A 201 -19.73 -3.49 -14.96
N GLY A 202 -20.27 -2.64 -15.82
CA GLY A 202 -21.05 -1.46 -15.43
C GLY A 202 -20.28 -0.36 -14.71
N ALA A 203 -18.94 -0.42 -14.66
CA ALA A 203 -18.13 0.62 -14.03
C ALA A 203 -18.16 1.94 -14.82
N ASN A 204 -18.07 3.06 -14.12
CA ASN A 204 -17.96 4.37 -14.74
C ASN A 204 -16.49 4.80 -14.83
N LEU A 205 -15.90 4.69 -16.01
CA LEU A 205 -14.54 5.09 -16.36
C LEU A 205 -14.49 6.42 -17.11
N SER A 206 -15.57 7.22 -17.08
CA SER A 206 -15.62 8.47 -17.84
C SER A 206 -14.46 9.39 -17.46
N GLN A 207 -13.75 9.89 -18.47
CA GLN A 207 -12.57 10.76 -18.32
C GLN A 207 -11.41 10.14 -17.51
N ALA A 208 -11.39 8.84 -17.25
CA ALA A 208 -10.28 8.15 -16.61
C ALA A 208 -9.04 8.16 -17.54
N ASP A 209 -7.85 8.19 -16.95
CA ASP A 209 -6.58 8.02 -17.67
C ASP A 209 -6.08 6.60 -17.52
N LEU A 210 -6.18 5.81 -18.61
CA LEU A 210 -5.83 4.39 -18.68
C LEU A 210 -4.57 4.14 -19.51
N LYS A 211 -3.77 5.17 -19.81
CA LYS A 211 -2.58 5.00 -20.65
C LYS A 211 -1.62 3.98 -20.04
N GLY A 212 -1.20 3.01 -20.84
CA GLY A 212 -0.30 1.94 -20.40
C GLY A 212 -0.95 0.90 -19.44
N ALA A 213 -2.22 1.06 -19.07
CA ALA A 213 -2.88 0.05 -18.23
C ALA A 213 -3.03 -1.29 -18.97
N ASP A 214 -2.79 -2.39 -18.27
CA ASP A 214 -2.97 -3.74 -18.80
C ASP A 214 -4.42 -4.22 -18.54
N LEU A 215 -5.23 -4.27 -19.61
CA LEU A 215 -6.62 -4.70 -19.60
C LEU A 215 -6.81 -6.13 -20.12
N ASP A 216 -5.75 -6.95 -20.20
CA ASP A 216 -5.84 -8.32 -20.72
C ASP A 216 -6.89 -9.12 -19.93
N GLN A 217 -7.86 -9.70 -20.67
CA GLN A 217 -8.97 -10.47 -20.12
C GLN A 217 -9.86 -9.67 -19.12
N ALA A 218 -9.78 -8.34 -19.07
CA ALA A 218 -10.69 -7.54 -18.25
C ALA A 218 -12.10 -7.52 -18.84
N CYS A 219 -13.12 -7.63 -17.99
CA CYS A 219 -14.53 -7.54 -18.40
C CYS A 219 -15.00 -6.08 -18.34
N LEU A 220 -15.26 -5.47 -19.50
CA LEU A 220 -15.74 -4.08 -19.64
C LEU A 220 -17.23 -4.01 -20.02
N SER A 221 -18.00 -5.08 -19.85
CA SER A 221 -19.42 -5.14 -20.25
C SER A 221 -20.23 -4.01 -19.60
N GLY A 222 -20.82 -3.16 -20.40
CA GLY A 222 -21.61 -2.00 -19.92
C GLY A 222 -20.80 -0.91 -19.21
N ALA A 223 -19.47 -0.95 -19.26
CA ALA A 223 -18.63 0.11 -18.70
C ALA A 223 -18.73 1.41 -19.52
N ASN A 224 -18.77 2.56 -18.84
CA ASN A 224 -18.77 3.87 -19.47
C ASN A 224 -17.32 4.40 -19.64
N LEU A 225 -16.81 4.39 -20.87
CA LEU A 225 -15.48 4.86 -21.24
C LEU A 225 -15.52 6.27 -21.90
N THR A 226 -16.59 7.04 -21.76
CA THR A 226 -16.72 8.36 -22.40
C THR A 226 -15.59 9.29 -22.01
N GLY A 227 -14.75 9.69 -22.97
CA GLY A 227 -13.61 10.58 -22.74
C GLY A 227 -12.43 9.93 -21.99
N ALA A 228 -12.46 8.62 -21.78
CA ALA A 228 -11.32 7.90 -21.22
C ALA A 228 -10.10 7.99 -22.18
N LYS A 229 -8.90 8.08 -21.60
CA LYS A 229 -7.65 8.11 -22.35
C LYS A 229 -7.04 6.72 -22.38
N LEU A 230 -6.90 6.15 -23.57
CA LEU A 230 -6.37 4.83 -23.83
C LEU A 230 -5.16 4.92 -24.77
N THR A 231 -4.25 3.94 -24.69
CA THR A 231 -3.21 3.73 -25.69
C THR A 231 -3.82 2.98 -26.88
N GLN A 232 -3.31 3.22 -28.08
CA GLN A 232 -3.81 2.57 -29.28
C GLN A 232 -3.68 1.03 -29.17
N GLY A 233 -4.77 0.30 -29.42
CA GLY A 233 -4.82 -1.17 -29.32
C GLY A 233 -4.99 -1.75 -27.91
N GLN A 234 -5.29 -0.94 -26.92
CA GLN A 234 -5.35 -1.34 -25.51
C GLN A 234 -6.66 -2.03 -25.10
N LEU A 235 -7.75 -1.84 -25.83
CA LEU A 235 -9.03 -2.51 -25.49
C LEU A 235 -8.96 -4.00 -25.87
N PRO A 236 -9.41 -4.88 -24.98
CA PRO A 236 -9.55 -6.29 -25.32
C PRO A 236 -10.54 -6.46 -26.49
N SER A 237 -10.21 -7.33 -27.40
CA SER A 237 -11.01 -7.71 -28.59
C SER A 237 -12.29 -8.43 -28.21
#